data_0f193718939598bd3ebd623ee9a07dc5
#
_entry.id   0f193718939598bd3ebd623ee9a07dc5
#
_cell.length_a   1.000
_cell.length_b   1.000
_cell.length_c   1.000
_cell.angle_alpha   90.00
_cell.angle_beta   90.00
_cell.angle_gamma   90.00
#
_symmetry.space_group_name_H-M   'P 1'
#
loop_
_entity.id
_entity.type
_entity.pdbx_description
1 polymer ?
#
loop_
_entity_poly.entity_id
_entity_poly.type
_entity_poly.pdbx_seq_one_letter_code
_entity_poly.pdbx_strand_id
1 'polypeptide(L)'
;MFFAPMPGDMPVTDNPMLHIPDGFLSIAISVVCWLVTLAVLAVAVRRAREEFDERLAPLAGVMAAFIFAGQMINFPVAGGTSGHLIGATLAFVVLGPWLGLLAMTAVIVLQALLFQDGGLVVMGANVLVMGIVPGLVGYGLYLWARGKSHGVQTAVIGAGAWLSVVVAALITALLLGFSGTTSLAIAIPAMAGIHMLIGIGEALITVAAISFIAQTRPAMLQRDKATSGTGWIIGGLAIALIVTLFSPLASAFPDGLEWVAGEMGFLQTAQDAPYEILPDYTLPFLGETAVSTILAGVIGVLLVGGITALVARTIRRRTAAS
;
A
#
# COMPACT_ATOMS: atom_id res chain seq x y z
N MET A 1 -21.28 4.54 -23.77
CA MET A 1 -22.54 4.21 -23.12
C MET A 1 -22.25 3.13 -22.08
N PHE A 2 -21.52 3.50 -20.97
CA PHE A 2 -20.95 2.55 -19.99
C PHE A 2 -21.16 2.96 -18.53
N PHE A 3 -22.15 3.82 -18.27
CA PHE A 3 -22.53 4.16 -16.90
C PHE A 3 -24.05 4.04 -16.79
N ALA A 4 -24.50 2.81 -16.56
CA ALA A 4 -25.85 2.62 -16.05
C ALA A 4 -25.89 3.14 -14.59
N PRO A 5 -27.00 3.79 -14.16
CA PRO A 5 -27.15 4.15 -12.77
C PRO A 5 -27.13 2.88 -11.91
N MET A 6 -26.41 2.91 -10.81
CA MET A 6 -26.30 1.84 -9.84
C MET A 6 -27.70 1.32 -9.47
N PRO A 7 -27.96 0.01 -9.49
CA PRO A 7 -29.13 -0.55 -8.82
C PRO A 7 -28.96 -0.27 -7.32
N GLY A 8 -29.98 0.31 -6.69
CA GLY A 8 -29.95 0.71 -5.29
C GLY A 8 -29.90 -0.42 -4.24
N ASP A 9 -29.45 -1.62 -4.63
CA ASP A 9 -29.43 -2.85 -3.81
C ASP A 9 -28.13 -3.65 -3.96
N MET A 10 -26.98 -2.99 -4.26
CA MET A 10 -25.72 -3.73 -4.02
C MET A 10 -25.59 -3.93 -2.51
N PRO A 11 -25.37 -5.16 -2.03
CA PRO A 11 -25.00 -5.35 -0.66
C PRO A 11 -23.71 -4.56 -0.44
N VAL A 12 -23.83 -3.41 0.23
CA VAL A 12 -22.68 -2.77 0.85
C VAL A 12 -22.18 -3.84 1.80
N THR A 13 -21.02 -4.41 1.51
CA THR A 13 -20.35 -5.22 2.53
C THR A 13 -20.13 -4.26 3.68
N ASP A 14 -20.54 -4.64 4.88
CA ASP A 14 -20.35 -3.83 6.08
C ASP A 14 -18.86 -3.54 6.32
N ASN A 15 -17.96 -4.14 5.50
CA ASN A 15 -16.51 -4.12 5.58
C ASN A 15 -15.89 -3.72 4.23
N PRO A 16 -15.46 -2.47 4.01
CA PRO A 16 -14.72 -2.09 2.81
C PRO A 16 -13.36 -2.79 2.77
N MET A 17 -13.18 -3.69 1.82
CA MET A 17 -11.94 -4.45 1.65
C MET A 17 -10.99 -3.69 0.72
N LEU A 18 -9.89 -3.16 1.26
CA LEU A 18 -8.88 -2.42 0.49
C LEU A 18 -7.87 -3.33 -0.22
N HIS A 19 -7.76 -4.58 0.21
CA HIS A 19 -6.82 -5.58 -0.28
C HIS A 19 -7.54 -6.82 -0.79
N ILE A 20 -6.83 -7.71 -1.51
CA ILE A 20 -7.40 -8.98 -1.95
C ILE A 20 -7.78 -9.80 -0.70
N PRO A 21 -9.07 -10.14 -0.50
CA PRO A 21 -9.52 -10.98 0.61
C PRO A 21 -9.25 -12.46 0.34
N ASP A 22 -9.27 -13.28 1.37
CA ASP A 22 -9.30 -14.73 1.22
C ASP A 22 -10.55 -15.15 0.43
N GLY A 23 -10.45 -16.23 -0.34
CA GLY A 23 -11.53 -16.69 -1.22
C GLY A 23 -11.49 -16.15 -2.64
N PHE A 24 -10.84 -15.01 -2.91
CA PHE A 24 -10.72 -14.46 -4.28
C PHE A 24 -9.71 -15.23 -5.13
N LEU A 25 -8.65 -15.76 -4.54
CA LEU A 25 -7.66 -16.54 -5.26
C LEU A 25 -7.71 -18.01 -4.88
N SER A 26 -7.48 -18.88 -5.86
CA SER A 26 -7.33 -20.31 -5.60
C SER A 26 -6.08 -20.57 -4.72
N ILE A 27 -6.13 -21.64 -3.93
CA ILE A 27 -5.00 -22.05 -3.08
C ILE A 27 -3.70 -22.22 -3.90
N ALA A 28 -3.80 -22.77 -5.11
CA ALA A 28 -2.63 -22.97 -5.96
C ALA A 28 -1.97 -21.64 -6.36
N ILE A 29 -2.75 -20.65 -6.77
CA ILE A 29 -2.27 -19.30 -7.10
C ILE A 29 -1.70 -18.60 -5.85
N SER A 30 -2.39 -18.72 -4.70
CA SER A 30 -1.92 -18.16 -3.42
C SER A 30 -0.55 -18.74 -3.03
N VAL A 31 -0.35 -20.05 -3.16
CA VAL A 31 0.94 -20.71 -2.89
C VAL A 31 2.04 -20.20 -3.84
N VAL A 32 1.75 -20.05 -5.13
CA VAL A 32 2.72 -19.49 -6.08
C VAL A 32 3.09 -18.06 -5.69
N CYS A 33 2.10 -17.22 -5.37
CA CYS A 33 2.36 -15.85 -4.91
C CYS A 33 3.20 -15.82 -3.63
N TRP A 34 2.94 -16.70 -2.66
CA TRP A 34 3.75 -16.83 -1.45
C TRP A 34 5.19 -17.22 -1.75
N LEU A 35 5.42 -18.21 -2.63
CA LEU A 35 6.76 -18.64 -3.00
C LEU A 35 7.56 -17.52 -3.67
N VAL A 36 6.95 -16.79 -4.61
CA VAL A 36 7.56 -15.63 -5.26
C VAL A 36 7.87 -14.54 -4.24
N THR A 37 6.90 -14.18 -3.41
CA THR A 37 7.05 -13.13 -2.39
C THR A 37 8.14 -13.47 -1.39
N LEU A 38 8.17 -14.69 -0.85
CA LEU A 38 9.20 -15.12 0.10
C LEU A 38 10.59 -15.13 -0.53
N ALA A 39 10.72 -15.55 -1.80
CA ALA A 39 11.99 -15.51 -2.52
C ALA A 39 12.48 -14.05 -2.68
N VAL A 40 11.61 -13.13 -3.08
CA VAL A 40 11.96 -11.71 -3.22
C VAL A 40 12.28 -11.08 -1.86
N LEU A 41 11.51 -11.39 -0.81
CA LEU A 41 11.78 -10.91 0.55
C LEU A 41 13.11 -11.43 1.10
N ALA A 42 13.47 -12.68 0.83
CA ALA A 42 14.78 -13.22 1.21
C ALA A 42 15.92 -12.43 0.57
N VAL A 43 15.78 -12.07 -0.72
CA VAL A 43 16.74 -11.21 -1.42
C VAL A 43 16.72 -9.80 -0.81
N ALA A 44 15.55 -9.24 -0.53
CA ALA A 44 15.41 -7.90 0.05
C ALA A 44 16.08 -7.81 1.42
N VAL A 45 15.88 -8.79 2.30
CA VAL A 45 16.54 -8.85 3.62
C VAL A 45 18.05 -8.92 3.46
N ARG A 46 18.56 -9.77 2.55
CA ARG A 46 19.99 -9.88 2.29
C ARG A 46 20.59 -8.58 1.80
N ARG A 47 19.97 -7.95 0.79
CA ARG A 47 20.44 -6.70 0.20
C ARG A 47 20.28 -5.51 1.16
N ALA A 48 19.18 -5.46 1.91
CA ALA A 48 19.02 -4.44 2.93
C ALA A 48 20.10 -4.50 4.01
N ARG A 49 20.62 -5.70 4.36
CA ARG A 49 21.76 -5.84 5.27
C ARG A 49 23.06 -5.28 4.70
N GLU A 50 23.29 -5.48 3.41
CA GLU A 50 24.51 -5.02 2.73
C GLU A 50 24.52 -3.47 2.58
N GLU A 51 23.35 -2.86 2.39
CA GLU A 51 23.18 -1.41 2.11
C GLU A 51 22.77 -0.59 3.34
N PHE A 52 22.66 -1.19 4.53
CA PHE A 52 22.00 -0.60 5.68
C PHE A 52 22.83 0.48 6.39
N ASP A 53 22.25 1.68 6.54
CA ASP A 53 22.70 2.74 7.45
C ASP A 53 21.70 2.85 8.63
N GLU A 54 22.22 3.05 9.86
CA GLU A 54 21.40 3.23 11.07
C GLU A 54 20.34 4.32 10.95
N ARG A 55 20.63 5.32 10.17
CA ARG A 55 19.77 6.48 9.91
C ARG A 55 18.52 6.12 9.13
N LEU A 56 18.56 5.02 8.38
CA LEU A 56 17.44 4.55 7.55
C LEU A 56 16.35 3.84 8.36
N ALA A 57 16.66 3.28 9.54
CA ALA A 57 15.67 2.58 10.34
C ALA A 57 14.52 3.48 10.83
N PRO A 58 14.78 4.65 11.43
CA PRO A 58 13.71 5.59 11.76
C PRO A 58 12.97 6.10 10.53
N LEU A 59 13.68 6.30 9.41
CA LEU A 59 13.07 6.74 8.16
C LEU A 59 12.10 5.70 7.61
N ALA A 60 12.47 4.42 7.66
CA ALA A 60 11.59 3.32 7.27
C ALA A 60 10.33 3.27 8.15
N GLY A 61 10.48 3.46 9.47
CA GLY A 61 9.35 3.51 10.39
C GLY A 61 8.40 4.68 10.11
N VAL A 62 8.92 5.88 9.91
CA VAL A 62 8.11 7.06 9.56
C VAL A 62 7.43 6.89 8.21
N MET A 63 8.13 6.34 7.21
CA MET A 63 7.56 6.10 5.88
C MET A 63 6.44 5.05 5.94
N ALA A 64 6.65 3.96 6.66
CA ALA A 64 5.63 2.93 6.86
C ALA A 64 4.40 3.49 7.59
N ALA A 65 4.60 4.30 8.63
CA ALA A 65 3.54 4.98 9.36
C ALA A 65 2.73 5.93 8.47
N PHE A 66 3.41 6.72 7.61
CA PHE A 66 2.76 7.62 6.67
C PHE A 66 1.95 6.87 5.61
N ILE A 67 2.53 5.79 5.03
CA ILE A 67 1.85 4.98 4.02
C ILE A 67 0.63 4.29 4.63
N PHE A 68 0.76 3.71 5.82
CA PHE A 68 -0.36 3.11 6.54
C PHE A 68 -1.50 4.12 6.74
N ALA A 69 -1.19 5.32 7.27
CA ALA A 69 -2.19 6.37 7.46
C ALA A 69 -2.84 6.81 6.13
N GLY A 70 -2.05 6.91 5.05
CA GLY A 70 -2.54 7.25 3.73
C GLY A 70 -3.43 6.17 3.11
N GLN A 71 -3.17 4.91 3.39
CA GLN A 71 -3.97 3.78 2.93
C GLN A 71 -5.32 3.68 3.62
N MET A 72 -5.46 4.17 4.85
CA MET A 72 -6.75 4.25 5.54
C MET A 72 -7.73 5.25 4.91
N ILE A 73 -7.28 6.13 4.03
CA ILE A 73 -8.11 7.18 3.45
C ILE A 73 -8.45 6.83 2.01
N ASN A 74 -9.66 6.33 1.82
CA ASN A 74 -10.24 6.18 0.50
C ASN A 74 -10.68 7.54 -0.04
N PHE A 75 -10.24 7.88 -1.25
CA PHE A 75 -10.73 9.06 -1.96
C PHE A 75 -11.73 8.66 -3.03
N PRO A 76 -12.81 9.44 -3.25
CA PRO A 76 -13.81 9.12 -4.24
C PRO A 76 -13.24 9.22 -5.65
N VAL A 77 -13.62 8.27 -6.50
CA VAL A 77 -13.29 8.20 -7.92
C VAL A 77 -14.58 8.23 -8.74
N ALA A 78 -14.51 8.47 -10.03
CA ALA A 78 -15.69 8.46 -10.89
C ALA A 78 -16.37 7.09 -10.92
N GLY A 79 -17.69 7.09 -11.12
CA GLY A 79 -18.46 5.84 -11.26
C GLY A 79 -18.92 5.19 -9.97
N GLY A 80 -18.91 5.91 -8.84
CA GLY A 80 -19.35 5.36 -7.55
C GLY A 80 -18.33 4.42 -6.92
N THR A 81 -17.04 4.58 -7.26
CA THR A 81 -15.94 3.84 -6.67
C THR A 81 -15.05 4.74 -5.83
N SER A 82 -14.19 4.14 -5.07
CA SER A 82 -13.10 4.81 -4.36
C SER A 82 -11.75 4.17 -4.70
N GLY A 83 -10.70 4.79 -4.26
CA GLY A 83 -9.36 4.26 -4.31
C GLY A 83 -8.56 4.74 -3.12
N HIS A 84 -7.49 4.04 -2.83
CA HIS A 84 -6.56 4.38 -1.76
C HIS A 84 -5.13 4.49 -2.29
N LEU A 85 -4.25 5.08 -1.50
CA LEU A 85 -2.83 5.12 -1.78
C LEU A 85 -2.25 3.70 -1.76
N ILE A 86 -1.46 3.29 -2.75
CA ILE A 86 -0.58 2.12 -2.63
C ILE A 86 0.70 2.51 -1.89
N GLY A 87 1.36 3.59 -2.31
CA GLY A 87 2.53 4.16 -1.66
C GLY A 87 3.86 3.45 -1.94
N ALA A 88 3.86 2.34 -2.68
CA ALA A 88 5.07 1.56 -2.94
C ALA A 88 6.11 2.33 -3.76
N THR A 89 5.69 3.10 -4.77
CA THR A 89 6.58 3.99 -5.53
C THR A 89 7.26 4.99 -4.60
N LEU A 90 6.50 5.63 -3.71
CA LEU A 90 7.03 6.58 -2.72
C LEU A 90 8.05 5.89 -1.79
N ALA A 91 7.70 4.72 -1.24
CA ALA A 91 8.59 3.96 -0.37
C ALA A 91 9.92 3.62 -1.05
N PHE A 92 9.88 3.14 -2.30
CA PHE A 92 11.07 2.73 -3.03
C PHE A 92 11.94 3.91 -3.45
N VAL A 93 11.35 5.03 -3.83
CA VAL A 93 12.10 6.26 -4.17
C VAL A 93 12.86 6.80 -2.95
N VAL A 94 12.24 6.82 -1.78
CA VAL A 94 12.80 7.40 -0.55
C VAL A 94 13.74 6.43 0.17
N LEU A 95 13.32 5.18 0.35
CA LEU A 95 14.07 4.17 1.12
C LEU A 95 14.97 3.29 0.26
N GLY A 96 14.76 3.30 -1.06
CA GLY A 96 15.31 2.36 -2.00
C GLY A 96 14.55 1.03 -2.04
N PRO A 97 14.84 0.17 -3.04
CA PRO A 97 13.98 -0.95 -3.36
C PRO A 97 13.89 -1.97 -2.22
N TRP A 98 14.98 -2.26 -1.54
CA TRP A 98 15.01 -3.32 -0.55
C TRP A 98 14.35 -2.92 0.77
N LEU A 99 14.73 -1.77 1.32
CA LEU A 99 14.14 -1.28 2.56
C LEU A 99 12.71 -0.79 2.34
N GLY A 100 12.42 -0.20 1.18
CA GLY A 100 11.07 0.18 0.77
C GLY A 100 10.13 -1.04 0.71
N LEU A 101 10.60 -2.15 0.13
CA LEU A 101 9.81 -3.40 0.11
C LEU A 101 9.56 -3.94 1.52
N LEU A 102 10.56 -3.93 2.40
CA LEU A 102 10.38 -4.39 3.77
C LEU A 102 9.39 -3.50 4.55
N ALA A 103 9.43 -2.18 4.33
CA ALA A 103 8.46 -1.25 4.90
C ALA A 103 7.04 -1.53 4.39
N MET A 104 6.86 -1.69 3.08
CA MET A 104 5.56 -2.06 2.48
C MET A 104 5.05 -3.39 3.00
N THR A 105 5.92 -4.39 3.11
CA THR A 105 5.55 -5.70 3.68
C THR A 105 5.06 -5.57 5.11
N ALA A 106 5.74 -4.76 5.95
CA ALA A 106 5.30 -4.53 7.32
C ALA A 106 3.92 -3.86 7.38
N VAL A 107 3.65 -2.89 6.50
CA VAL A 107 2.32 -2.24 6.40
C VAL A 107 1.26 -3.29 6.06
N ILE A 108 1.42 -4.01 4.94
CA ILE A 108 0.43 -4.96 4.43
C ILE A 108 0.19 -6.11 5.42
N VAL A 109 1.24 -6.66 6.02
CA VAL A 109 1.13 -7.74 7.01
C VAL A 109 0.37 -7.29 8.26
N LEU A 110 0.66 -6.08 8.76
CA LEU A 110 -0.03 -5.55 9.94
C LEU A 110 -1.48 -5.19 9.65
N GLN A 111 -1.80 -4.71 8.45
CA GLN A 111 -3.18 -4.48 8.03
C GLN A 111 -3.97 -5.79 7.98
N ALA A 112 -3.45 -6.82 7.36
CA ALA A 112 -4.12 -8.12 7.33
C ALA A 112 -4.26 -8.75 8.72
N LEU A 113 -3.23 -8.66 9.58
CA LEU A 113 -3.24 -9.31 10.90
C LEU A 113 -4.05 -8.55 11.96
N LEU A 114 -4.03 -7.24 11.96
CA LEU A 114 -4.64 -6.43 13.03
C LEU A 114 -5.99 -5.85 12.61
N PHE A 115 -6.12 -5.47 11.36
CA PHE A 115 -7.28 -4.73 10.85
C PHE A 115 -8.19 -5.59 9.98
N GLN A 116 -7.81 -6.85 9.71
CA GLN A 116 -8.48 -7.77 8.79
C GLN A 116 -8.59 -7.22 7.35
N ASP A 117 -7.74 -6.25 7.03
CA ASP A 117 -7.68 -5.64 5.70
C ASP A 117 -6.74 -6.45 4.80
N GLY A 118 -7.34 -7.37 4.05
CA GLY A 118 -6.67 -8.36 3.21
C GLY A 118 -6.57 -9.76 3.83
N GLY A 119 -6.66 -10.78 2.97
CA GLY A 119 -6.67 -12.18 3.37
C GLY A 119 -5.30 -12.68 3.84
N LEU A 120 -5.32 -13.62 4.79
CA LEU A 120 -4.11 -14.26 5.34
C LEU A 120 -3.51 -15.28 4.36
N VAL A 121 -4.35 -16.06 3.69
CA VAL A 121 -3.93 -17.05 2.69
C VAL A 121 -3.36 -16.35 1.47
N VAL A 122 -3.97 -15.24 1.06
CA VAL A 122 -3.56 -14.44 -0.11
C VAL A 122 -2.56 -13.33 0.23
N MET A 123 -2.08 -13.23 1.46
CA MET A 123 -1.13 -12.17 1.89
C MET A 123 0.11 -12.10 1.00
N GLY A 124 0.61 -13.26 0.52
CA GLY A 124 1.71 -13.29 -0.45
C GLY A 124 1.36 -12.58 -1.76
N ALA A 125 0.12 -12.70 -2.24
CA ALA A 125 -0.38 -11.97 -3.40
C ALA A 125 -0.52 -10.47 -3.08
N ASN A 126 -1.03 -10.09 -1.91
CA ASN A 126 -1.13 -8.69 -1.51
C ASN A 126 0.25 -8.01 -1.46
N VAL A 127 1.26 -8.66 -0.87
CA VAL A 127 2.64 -8.13 -0.89
C VAL A 127 3.20 -8.05 -2.32
N LEU A 128 2.87 -9.02 -3.19
CA LEU A 128 3.29 -9.00 -4.59
C LEU A 128 2.70 -7.80 -5.34
N VAL A 129 1.36 -7.62 -5.27
CA VAL A 129 0.65 -6.61 -6.09
C VAL A 129 0.67 -5.21 -5.49
N MET A 130 0.91 -5.05 -4.19
CA MET A 130 0.96 -3.74 -3.54
C MET A 130 2.37 -3.31 -3.13
N GLY A 131 3.29 -4.25 -2.93
CA GLY A 131 4.68 -3.95 -2.52
C GLY A 131 5.66 -4.12 -3.66
N ILE A 132 5.79 -5.35 -4.17
CA ILE A 132 6.87 -5.73 -5.11
C ILE A 132 6.66 -5.06 -6.47
N VAL A 133 5.54 -5.35 -7.12
CA VAL A 133 5.27 -4.91 -8.49
C VAL A 133 5.22 -3.39 -8.60
N PRO A 134 4.36 -2.67 -7.87
CA PRO A 134 4.26 -1.22 -8.01
C PRO A 134 5.56 -0.52 -7.58
N GLY A 135 6.25 -1.04 -6.55
CA GLY A 135 7.54 -0.51 -6.14
C GLY A 135 8.59 -0.61 -7.24
N LEU A 136 8.71 -1.76 -7.90
CA LEU A 136 9.67 -1.96 -8.99
C LEU A 136 9.34 -1.12 -10.22
N VAL A 137 8.07 -1.02 -10.61
CA VAL A 137 7.63 -0.19 -11.75
C VAL A 137 7.96 1.28 -11.51
N GLY A 138 7.53 1.84 -10.38
CA GLY A 138 7.76 3.25 -10.06
C GLY A 138 9.24 3.56 -9.88
N TYR A 139 9.98 2.70 -9.18
CA TYR A 139 11.41 2.88 -8.95
C TYR A 139 12.23 2.76 -10.24
N GLY A 140 11.87 1.85 -11.14
CA GLY A 140 12.51 1.72 -12.44
C GLY A 140 12.43 3.01 -13.25
N LEU A 141 11.26 3.64 -13.31
CA LEU A 141 11.07 4.93 -13.96
C LEU A 141 11.80 6.07 -13.24
N TYR A 142 11.81 6.07 -11.91
CA TYR A 142 12.63 7.01 -11.13
C TYR A 142 14.12 6.89 -11.50
N LEU A 143 14.67 5.67 -11.58
CA LEU A 143 16.08 5.46 -11.96
C LEU A 143 16.39 6.01 -13.35
N TRP A 144 15.48 5.82 -14.30
CA TRP A 144 15.62 6.37 -15.66
C TRP A 144 15.62 7.91 -15.67
N ALA A 145 14.87 8.54 -14.74
CA ALA A 145 14.80 10.01 -14.64
C ALA A 145 15.96 10.62 -13.83
N ARG A 146 16.76 9.83 -13.12
CA ARG A 146 17.90 10.35 -12.33
C ARG A 146 18.87 11.13 -13.22
N GLY A 147 19.32 12.29 -12.72
CA GLY A 147 20.22 13.19 -13.46
C GLY A 147 19.52 14.10 -14.48
N LYS A 148 18.21 13.95 -14.71
CA LYS A 148 17.42 14.88 -15.52
C LYS A 148 17.01 16.13 -14.72
N SER A 149 16.44 17.13 -15.39
CA SER A 149 15.93 18.32 -14.71
C SER A 149 14.85 17.98 -13.68
N HIS A 150 14.70 18.80 -12.64
CA HIS A 150 13.74 18.58 -11.57
C HIS A 150 12.30 18.37 -12.07
N GLY A 151 11.86 19.19 -13.04
CA GLY A 151 10.53 19.03 -13.64
C GLY A 151 10.34 17.69 -14.36
N VAL A 152 11.35 17.21 -15.09
CA VAL A 152 11.32 15.89 -15.75
C VAL A 152 11.30 14.77 -14.71
N GLN A 153 12.12 14.85 -13.65
CA GLN A 153 12.12 13.85 -12.58
C GLN A 153 10.75 13.77 -11.93
N THR A 154 10.16 14.89 -11.54
CA THR A 154 8.83 14.94 -10.90
C THR A 154 7.75 14.37 -11.82
N ALA A 155 7.73 14.75 -13.09
CA ALA A 155 6.77 14.22 -14.06
C ALA A 155 6.90 12.70 -14.25
N VAL A 156 8.13 12.20 -14.34
CA VAL A 156 8.38 10.75 -14.51
C VAL A 156 8.05 9.96 -13.24
N ILE A 157 8.29 10.51 -12.06
CA ILE A 157 7.88 9.89 -10.80
C ILE A 157 6.35 9.80 -10.72
N GLY A 158 5.63 10.86 -11.08
CA GLY A 158 4.17 10.85 -11.15
C GLY A 158 3.63 9.83 -12.15
N ALA A 159 4.20 9.79 -13.35
CA ALA A 159 3.85 8.78 -14.36
C ALA A 159 4.18 7.36 -13.88
N GLY A 160 5.29 7.18 -13.15
CA GLY A 160 5.68 5.90 -12.56
C GLY A 160 4.72 5.45 -11.47
N ALA A 161 4.29 6.34 -10.61
CA ALA A 161 3.29 6.08 -9.59
C ALA A 161 1.94 5.71 -10.21
N TRP A 162 1.49 6.46 -11.21
CA TRP A 162 0.29 6.13 -11.98
C TRP A 162 0.38 4.75 -12.64
N LEU A 163 1.45 4.49 -13.38
CA LEU A 163 1.65 3.23 -14.09
C LEU A 163 1.75 2.05 -13.11
N SER A 164 2.35 2.25 -11.94
CA SER A 164 2.49 1.21 -10.92
C SER A 164 1.13 0.68 -10.43
N VAL A 165 0.14 1.55 -10.25
CA VAL A 165 -1.23 1.19 -9.89
C VAL A 165 -1.90 0.38 -11.01
N VAL A 166 -1.77 0.84 -12.25
CA VAL A 166 -2.36 0.15 -13.41
C VAL A 166 -1.76 -1.24 -13.59
N VAL A 167 -0.44 -1.37 -13.48
CA VAL A 167 0.24 -2.67 -13.60
C VAL A 167 -0.15 -3.60 -12.45
N ALA A 168 -0.23 -3.09 -11.21
CA ALA A 168 -0.71 -3.87 -10.06
C ALA A 168 -2.13 -4.41 -10.31
N ALA A 169 -3.05 -3.57 -10.79
CA ALA A 169 -4.41 -3.96 -11.11
C ALA A 169 -4.49 -5.01 -12.23
N LEU A 170 -3.66 -4.87 -13.27
CA LEU A 170 -3.59 -5.86 -14.35
C LEU A 170 -3.09 -7.21 -13.85
N ILE A 171 -2.08 -7.23 -12.95
CA ILE A 171 -1.61 -8.48 -12.35
C ILE A 171 -2.70 -9.07 -11.45
N THR A 172 -3.42 -8.27 -10.67
CA THR A 172 -4.56 -8.73 -9.88
C THR A 172 -5.63 -9.37 -10.79
N ALA A 173 -5.97 -8.74 -11.91
CA ALA A 173 -6.90 -9.31 -12.88
C ALA A 173 -6.41 -10.66 -13.44
N LEU A 174 -5.12 -10.80 -13.72
CA LEU A 174 -4.53 -12.08 -14.16
C LEU A 174 -4.61 -13.14 -13.05
N LEU A 175 -4.32 -12.80 -11.79
CA LEU A 175 -4.43 -13.73 -10.67
C LEU A 175 -5.86 -14.21 -10.46
N LEU A 176 -6.86 -13.32 -10.55
CA LEU A 176 -8.28 -13.66 -10.49
C LEU A 176 -8.68 -14.60 -11.63
N GLY A 177 -8.26 -14.29 -12.86
CA GLY A 177 -8.56 -15.14 -14.02
C GLY A 177 -7.91 -16.51 -13.95
N PHE A 178 -6.64 -16.62 -13.54
CA PHE A 178 -5.95 -17.89 -13.35
C PHE A 178 -6.48 -18.68 -12.15
N SER A 179 -7.09 -18.01 -11.19
CA SER A 179 -7.81 -18.65 -10.08
C SER A 179 -9.18 -19.20 -10.49
N GLY A 180 -9.67 -18.84 -11.69
CA GLY A 180 -11.01 -19.21 -12.13
C GLY A 180 -12.14 -18.40 -11.49
N THR A 181 -11.81 -17.33 -10.77
CA THR A 181 -12.77 -16.48 -10.06
C THR A 181 -13.60 -15.66 -11.02
N THR A 182 -12.99 -15.14 -12.09
CA THR A 182 -13.69 -14.39 -13.14
C THR A 182 -12.99 -14.52 -14.50
N SER A 183 -13.67 -14.12 -15.58
CA SER A 183 -13.11 -14.16 -16.93
C SER A 183 -12.08 -13.04 -17.13
N LEU A 184 -10.91 -13.38 -17.69
CA LEU A 184 -9.88 -12.42 -18.06
C LEU A 184 -10.38 -11.34 -19.03
N ALA A 185 -11.26 -11.72 -19.96
CA ALA A 185 -11.81 -10.80 -20.96
C ALA A 185 -12.63 -9.67 -20.32
N ILE A 186 -13.11 -9.87 -19.10
CA ILE A 186 -13.90 -8.91 -18.35
C ILE A 186 -13.02 -8.25 -17.25
N ALA A 187 -12.26 -9.05 -16.49
CA ALA A 187 -11.45 -8.55 -15.39
C ALA A 187 -10.39 -7.54 -15.86
N ILE A 188 -9.68 -7.82 -16.95
CA ILE A 188 -8.61 -6.93 -17.44
C ILE A 188 -9.13 -5.53 -17.78
N PRO A 189 -10.13 -5.32 -18.64
CA PRO A 189 -10.60 -3.98 -18.93
C PRO A 189 -11.26 -3.29 -17.73
N ALA A 190 -11.98 -4.00 -16.87
CA ALA A 190 -12.62 -3.43 -15.69
C ALA A 190 -11.58 -2.94 -14.68
N MET A 191 -10.65 -3.80 -14.28
CA MET A 191 -9.56 -3.44 -13.36
C MET A 191 -8.68 -2.31 -13.93
N ALA A 192 -8.28 -2.41 -15.20
CA ALA A 192 -7.47 -1.36 -15.82
C ALA A 192 -8.22 -0.03 -15.87
N GLY A 193 -9.49 -0.01 -16.28
CA GLY A 193 -10.28 1.21 -16.42
C GLY A 193 -10.40 2.00 -15.14
N ILE A 194 -10.77 1.34 -14.04
CA ILE A 194 -10.93 1.99 -12.73
C ILE A 194 -9.57 2.40 -12.17
N HIS A 195 -8.56 1.52 -12.24
CA HIS A 195 -7.25 1.81 -11.67
C HIS A 195 -6.44 2.85 -12.44
N MET A 196 -6.75 3.11 -13.71
CA MET A 196 -6.24 4.30 -14.41
C MET A 196 -6.70 5.60 -13.74
N LEU A 197 -7.92 5.65 -13.22
CA LEU A 197 -8.44 6.81 -12.49
C LEU A 197 -7.87 6.89 -11.06
N ILE A 198 -7.83 5.77 -10.34
CA ILE A 198 -7.20 5.66 -9.01
C ILE A 198 -5.73 6.07 -9.07
N GLY A 199 -5.03 5.65 -10.10
CA GLY A 199 -3.61 5.98 -10.31
C GLY A 199 -3.33 7.49 -10.41
N ILE A 200 -4.31 8.31 -10.81
CA ILE A 200 -4.17 9.77 -10.79
C ILE A 200 -3.98 10.25 -9.34
N GLY A 201 -4.78 9.73 -8.40
CA GLY A 201 -4.63 10.02 -6.97
C GLY A 201 -3.26 9.59 -6.43
N GLU A 202 -2.83 8.36 -6.74
CA GLU A 202 -1.49 7.85 -6.40
C GLU A 202 -0.38 8.77 -6.91
N ALA A 203 -0.46 9.20 -8.17
CA ALA A 203 0.51 10.09 -8.79
C ALA A 203 0.56 11.44 -8.08
N LEU A 204 -0.59 12.05 -7.80
CA LEU A 204 -0.67 13.36 -7.13
C LEU A 204 -0.11 13.29 -5.71
N ILE A 205 -0.50 12.28 -4.92
CA ILE A 205 -0.01 12.10 -3.55
C ILE A 205 1.49 11.84 -3.55
N THR A 206 1.98 10.95 -4.42
CA THR A 206 3.40 10.61 -4.51
C THR A 206 4.23 11.83 -4.92
N VAL A 207 3.80 12.59 -5.92
CA VAL A 207 4.48 13.82 -6.36
C VAL A 207 4.47 14.88 -5.26
N ALA A 208 3.34 15.07 -4.56
CA ALA A 208 3.24 16.02 -3.45
C ALA A 208 4.18 15.64 -2.31
N ALA A 209 4.20 14.37 -1.90
CA ALA A 209 5.08 13.88 -0.84
C ALA A 209 6.56 14.03 -1.19
N ILE A 210 6.97 13.62 -2.41
CA ILE A 210 8.37 13.75 -2.85
C ILE A 210 8.77 15.21 -3.00
N SER A 211 7.90 16.07 -3.52
CA SER A 211 8.15 17.51 -3.65
C SER A 211 8.29 18.17 -2.28
N PHE A 212 7.47 17.80 -1.32
CA PHE A 212 7.58 18.26 0.06
C PHE A 212 8.91 17.83 0.69
N ILE A 213 9.32 16.57 0.53
CA ILE A 213 10.61 16.07 1.01
C ILE A 213 11.76 16.82 0.31
N ALA A 214 11.68 17.03 -1.00
CA ALA A 214 12.72 17.74 -1.76
C ALA A 214 12.92 19.19 -1.31
N GLN A 215 11.84 19.88 -0.90
CA GLN A 215 11.88 21.25 -0.43
C GLN A 215 12.32 21.37 1.03
N THR A 216 11.82 20.48 1.90
CA THR A 216 12.07 20.56 3.34
C THR A 216 13.32 19.81 3.78
N ARG A 217 13.63 18.68 3.13
CA ARG A 217 14.73 17.76 3.49
C ARG A 217 15.35 17.09 2.25
N PRO A 218 15.97 17.84 1.35
CA PRO A 218 16.54 17.28 0.11
C PRO A 218 17.60 16.19 0.36
N ALA A 219 18.27 16.23 1.51
CA ALA A 219 19.23 15.19 1.90
C ALA A 219 18.61 13.80 2.08
N MET A 220 17.30 13.69 2.33
CA MET A 220 16.61 12.41 2.43
C MET A 220 16.49 11.69 1.07
N LEU A 221 16.46 12.45 -0.02
CA LEU A 221 16.45 11.91 -1.39
C LEU A 221 17.88 11.58 -1.89
N GLN A 222 18.92 12.06 -1.16
CA GLN A 222 20.33 11.79 -1.42
C GLN A 222 20.84 10.81 -0.37
N ARG A 223 20.82 9.53 -0.66
CA ARG A 223 21.16 8.43 0.27
C ARG A 223 22.48 8.64 1.03
N ASP A 224 23.46 9.27 0.37
CA ASP A 224 24.80 9.47 0.93
C ASP A 224 24.89 10.62 1.96
N LYS A 225 23.80 11.40 2.13
CA LYS A 225 23.77 12.59 2.97
C LYS A 225 22.66 12.61 4.02
N ALA A 226 22.12 11.45 4.38
CA ALA A 226 21.04 11.36 5.37
C ALA A 226 21.48 12.03 6.69
N THR A 227 20.81 13.12 7.03
CA THR A 227 21.11 13.91 8.24
C THR A 227 20.58 13.22 9.48
N SER A 228 21.42 13.12 10.52
CA SER A 228 20.99 12.72 11.86
C SER A 228 20.25 13.89 12.54
N GLY A 229 19.09 13.64 13.09
CA GLY A 229 18.34 14.63 13.89
C GLY A 229 16.97 14.07 14.24
N THR A 230 16.50 14.29 15.46
CA THR A 230 15.21 13.75 15.96
C THR A 230 14.01 14.52 15.39
N GLY A 231 14.22 15.77 15.00
CA GLY A 231 13.12 16.67 14.60
C GLY A 231 12.34 16.23 13.38
N TRP A 232 12.97 15.57 12.39
CA TRP A 232 12.29 15.08 11.20
C TRP A 232 11.45 13.82 11.49
N ILE A 233 11.91 12.98 12.43
CA ILE A 233 11.15 11.79 12.87
C ILE A 233 9.85 12.26 13.53
N ILE A 234 9.95 13.23 14.44
CA ILE A 234 8.79 13.82 15.11
C ILE A 234 7.86 14.47 14.06
N GLY A 235 8.41 15.27 13.13
CA GLY A 235 7.63 15.92 12.10
C GLY A 235 6.93 14.94 11.17
N GLY A 236 7.62 13.90 10.70
CA GLY A 236 7.03 12.88 9.84
C GLY A 236 5.98 12.02 10.54
N LEU A 237 6.21 11.65 11.80
CA LEU A 237 5.23 10.95 12.61
C LEU A 237 4.02 11.85 12.92
N ALA A 238 4.24 13.14 13.21
CA ALA A 238 3.15 14.10 13.39
C ALA A 238 2.28 14.23 12.13
N ILE A 239 2.89 14.25 10.93
CA ILE A 239 2.15 14.25 9.67
C ILE A 239 1.31 12.97 9.54
N ALA A 240 1.89 11.79 9.79
CA ALA A 240 1.16 10.53 9.75
C ALA A 240 -0.04 10.53 10.74
N LEU A 241 0.16 11.01 11.97
CA LEU A 241 -0.91 11.15 12.95
C LEU A 241 -1.98 12.18 12.54
N ILE A 242 -1.59 13.29 11.92
CA ILE A 242 -2.54 14.25 11.38
C ILE A 242 -3.37 13.63 10.27
N VAL A 243 -2.77 12.83 9.40
CA VAL A 243 -3.49 12.12 8.33
C VAL A 243 -4.58 11.22 8.93
N THR A 244 -4.33 10.51 10.04
CA THR A 244 -5.35 9.67 10.67
C THR A 244 -6.55 10.45 11.19
N LEU A 245 -6.42 11.75 11.50
CA LEU A 245 -7.56 12.58 11.90
C LEU A 245 -8.57 12.80 10.76
N PHE A 246 -8.13 12.61 9.53
CA PHE A 246 -8.98 12.70 8.34
C PHE A 246 -9.60 11.36 7.94
N SER A 247 -9.25 10.24 8.59
CA SER A 247 -9.79 8.91 8.25
C SER A 247 -11.33 8.83 8.31
N PRO A 248 -12.05 9.54 9.21
CA PRO A 248 -13.51 9.53 9.16
C PRO A 248 -14.13 10.24 7.93
N LEU A 249 -13.31 10.92 7.15
CA LEU A 249 -13.73 11.55 5.88
C LEU A 249 -13.46 10.65 4.67
N ALA A 250 -12.94 9.44 4.89
CA ALA A 250 -12.73 8.46 3.84
C ALA A 250 -14.04 8.17 3.10
N SER A 251 -13.95 7.93 1.81
CA SER A 251 -15.10 7.59 0.97
C SER A 251 -15.71 6.26 1.42
N ALA A 252 -17.01 6.20 1.55
CA ALA A 252 -17.77 4.98 1.81
C ALA A 252 -18.07 4.17 0.53
N PHE A 253 -17.63 4.63 -0.65
CA PHE A 253 -17.76 3.84 -1.88
C PHE A 253 -16.81 2.66 -1.87
N PRO A 254 -17.19 1.51 -2.48
CA PRO A 254 -16.31 0.36 -2.61
C PRO A 254 -15.02 0.75 -3.34
N ASP A 255 -13.91 0.09 -3.01
CA ASP A 255 -12.67 0.29 -3.73
C ASP A 255 -12.74 -0.30 -5.15
N GLY A 256 -11.68 -0.08 -5.95
CA GLY A 256 -11.68 -0.52 -7.34
C GLY A 256 -11.80 -2.04 -7.50
N LEU A 257 -11.22 -2.85 -6.61
CA LEU A 257 -11.35 -4.31 -6.65
C LEU A 257 -12.73 -4.77 -6.16
N GLU A 258 -13.18 -4.22 -5.06
CA GLU A 258 -14.49 -4.52 -4.47
C GLU A 258 -15.62 -4.15 -5.44
N TRP A 259 -15.53 -2.99 -6.08
CA TRP A 259 -16.48 -2.58 -7.12
C TRP A 259 -16.52 -3.58 -8.29
N VAL A 260 -15.34 -3.98 -8.79
CA VAL A 260 -15.27 -5.01 -9.86
C VAL A 260 -15.83 -6.34 -9.37
N ALA A 261 -15.56 -6.74 -8.14
CA ALA A 261 -16.08 -7.97 -7.56
C ALA A 261 -17.60 -7.97 -7.45
N GLY A 262 -18.19 -6.85 -7.06
CA GLY A 262 -19.65 -6.65 -7.01
C GLY A 262 -20.30 -6.72 -8.39
N GLU A 263 -19.79 -5.93 -9.35
CA GLU A 263 -20.30 -5.89 -10.73
C GLU A 263 -20.16 -7.25 -11.45
N MET A 264 -19.13 -8.02 -11.13
CA MET A 264 -18.87 -9.33 -11.73
C MET A 264 -19.48 -10.50 -10.96
N GLY A 265 -20.11 -10.25 -9.82
CA GLY A 265 -20.83 -11.24 -9.03
C GLY A 265 -19.96 -12.25 -8.29
N PHE A 266 -18.70 -11.91 -7.97
CA PHE A 266 -17.83 -12.78 -7.15
C PHE A 266 -17.49 -12.20 -5.76
N LEU A 267 -18.06 -11.05 -5.40
CA LEU A 267 -17.82 -10.41 -4.11
C LEU A 267 -18.13 -11.36 -2.92
N GLN A 268 -19.20 -12.14 -3.05
CA GLN A 268 -19.63 -13.12 -2.03
C GLN A 268 -18.66 -14.31 -1.84
N THR A 269 -17.61 -14.44 -2.64
CA THR A 269 -16.58 -15.46 -2.43
C THR A 269 -15.53 -15.02 -1.42
N ALA A 270 -15.57 -13.75 -1.01
CA ALA A 270 -14.70 -13.24 0.05
C ALA A 270 -14.95 -14.01 1.35
N GLN A 271 -13.87 -14.26 2.08
CA GLN A 271 -13.90 -14.97 3.34
C GLN A 271 -13.29 -14.06 4.42
N ASP A 272 -14.00 -13.91 5.52
CA ASP A 272 -13.54 -13.13 6.66
C ASP A 272 -12.41 -13.83 7.41
N ALA A 273 -11.59 -13.06 8.10
CA ALA A 273 -10.60 -13.62 9.00
C ALA A 273 -11.29 -14.36 10.18
N PRO A 274 -10.68 -15.46 10.69
CA PRO A 274 -11.28 -16.25 11.78
C PRO A 274 -11.20 -15.57 13.16
N TYR A 275 -10.87 -14.28 13.21
CA TYR A 275 -10.75 -13.48 14.43
C TYR A 275 -10.96 -11.99 14.10
N GLU A 276 -11.25 -11.21 15.13
CA GLU A 276 -11.45 -9.77 15.07
C GLU A 276 -10.58 -9.09 16.15
N ILE A 277 -9.62 -8.26 15.74
CA ILE A 277 -8.79 -7.47 16.65
C ILE A 277 -9.19 -6.01 16.57
N LEU A 278 -9.05 -5.41 15.40
CA LEU A 278 -9.42 -4.03 15.07
C LEU A 278 -10.11 -4.03 13.69
N PRO A 279 -11.21 -4.80 13.53
CA PRO A 279 -11.83 -5.00 12.22
C PRO A 279 -12.17 -3.66 11.59
N ASP A 280 -11.88 -3.52 10.30
CA ASP A 280 -12.19 -2.34 9.51
C ASP A 280 -11.77 -1.01 10.14
N TYR A 281 -10.59 -1.03 10.76
CA TYR A 281 -10.05 0.13 11.46
C TYR A 281 -10.99 0.68 12.53
N THR A 282 -11.69 -0.21 13.22
CA THR A 282 -12.56 0.14 14.36
C THR A 282 -12.08 -0.52 15.65
N LEU A 283 -12.43 0.11 16.78
CA LEU A 283 -12.24 -0.45 18.11
C LEU A 283 -13.57 -1.13 18.50
N PRO A 284 -13.63 -2.46 18.69
CA PRO A 284 -14.90 -3.18 18.88
C PRO A 284 -15.78 -2.63 20.01
N PHE A 285 -15.15 -2.09 21.06
CA PHE A 285 -15.88 -1.53 22.22
C PHE A 285 -16.40 -0.10 21.99
N LEU A 286 -15.97 0.60 20.93
CA LEU A 286 -16.46 1.93 20.55
C LEU A 286 -17.41 1.87 19.34
N GLY A 287 -17.48 0.71 18.66
CA GLY A 287 -18.26 0.54 17.44
C GLY A 287 -17.79 1.45 16.28
N GLU A 288 -18.62 1.60 15.28
CA GLU A 288 -18.34 2.39 14.06
C GLU A 288 -18.54 3.90 14.34
N THR A 289 -17.57 4.50 14.99
CA THR A 289 -17.55 5.93 15.29
C THR A 289 -16.29 6.59 14.76
N ALA A 290 -16.35 7.87 14.42
CA ALA A 290 -15.20 8.65 14.01
C ALA A 290 -14.02 8.56 15.02
N VAL A 291 -14.34 8.53 16.32
CA VAL A 291 -13.33 8.37 17.38
C VAL A 291 -12.69 6.99 17.32
N SER A 292 -13.47 5.95 17.07
CA SER A 292 -13.00 4.57 16.91
C SER A 292 -11.98 4.48 15.78
N THR A 293 -12.33 4.96 14.59
CA THR A 293 -11.47 4.95 13.40
C THR A 293 -10.18 5.75 13.61
N ILE A 294 -10.28 6.95 14.21
CA ILE A 294 -9.09 7.76 14.52
C ILE A 294 -8.15 7.02 15.48
N LEU A 295 -8.69 6.45 16.56
CA LEU A 295 -7.88 5.72 17.54
C LEU A 295 -7.25 4.46 16.95
N ALA A 296 -7.99 3.70 16.14
CA ALA A 296 -7.47 2.56 15.40
C ALA A 296 -6.32 2.99 14.47
N GLY A 297 -6.48 4.10 13.74
CA GLY A 297 -5.43 4.68 12.91
C GLY A 297 -4.20 5.11 13.70
N VAL A 298 -4.37 5.78 14.85
CA VAL A 298 -3.25 6.15 15.74
C VAL A 298 -2.50 4.91 16.23
N ILE A 299 -3.22 3.88 16.68
CA ILE A 299 -2.61 2.60 17.09
C ILE A 299 -1.83 1.99 15.93
N GLY A 300 -2.42 1.93 14.74
CA GLY A 300 -1.78 1.39 13.53
C GLY A 300 -0.50 2.16 13.16
N VAL A 301 -0.55 3.49 13.10
CA VAL A 301 0.60 4.36 12.81
C VAL A 301 1.76 4.06 13.77
N LEU A 302 1.48 3.97 15.07
CA LEU A 302 2.50 3.71 16.09
C LEU A 302 3.07 2.30 16.00
N LEU A 303 2.21 1.29 15.79
CA LEU A 303 2.62 -0.11 15.68
C LEU A 303 3.42 -0.35 14.39
N VAL A 304 2.88 0.07 13.24
CA VAL A 304 3.54 -0.12 11.94
C VAL A 304 4.88 0.61 11.91
N GLY A 305 4.91 1.88 12.35
CA GLY A 305 6.14 2.66 12.41
C GLY A 305 7.17 2.07 13.37
N GLY A 306 6.73 1.69 14.57
CA GLY A 306 7.59 1.09 15.60
C GLY A 306 8.16 -0.28 15.18
N ILE A 307 7.31 -1.17 14.67
CA ILE A 307 7.71 -2.50 14.22
C ILE A 307 8.65 -2.40 13.01
N THR A 308 8.35 -1.55 12.03
CA THR A 308 9.22 -1.35 10.86
C THR A 308 10.60 -0.82 11.28
N ALA A 309 10.65 0.18 12.16
CA ALA A 309 11.92 0.70 12.68
C ALA A 309 12.70 -0.36 13.47
N LEU A 310 12.00 -1.19 14.27
CA LEU A 310 12.60 -2.28 15.02
C LEU A 310 13.17 -3.37 14.11
N VAL A 311 12.38 -3.82 13.12
CA VAL A 311 12.82 -4.81 12.10
C VAL A 311 14.04 -4.28 11.36
N ALA A 312 14.01 -3.04 10.91
CA ALA A 312 15.16 -2.42 10.25
C ALA A 312 16.42 -2.44 11.15
N ARG A 313 16.30 -2.13 12.44
CA ARG A 313 17.44 -2.19 13.40
C ARG A 313 17.96 -3.61 13.64
N THR A 314 17.08 -4.61 13.69
CA THR A 314 17.49 -6.01 13.92
C THR A 314 18.20 -6.63 12.73
N ILE A 315 17.88 -6.19 11.53
CA ILE A 315 18.58 -6.59 10.29
C ILE A 315 20.07 -6.24 10.41
N ARG A 316 20.43 -5.09 10.96
CA ARG A 316 21.82 -4.65 11.16
C ARG A 316 22.58 -5.42 12.24
N ARG A 317 21.97 -5.69 13.39
CA ARG A 317 22.67 -6.28 14.55
C ARG A 317 23.32 -7.64 14.23
N ARG A 318 22.79 -8.40 13.28
CA ARG A 318 23.36 -9.68 12.87
C ARG A 318 24.62 -9.56 12.02
N THR A 319 24.89 -8.40 11.40
CA THR A 319 26.08 -8.18 10.56
C THR A 319 27.32 -7.82 11.41
N ALA A 320 27.12 -7.30 12.61
CA ALA A 320 28.21 -6.96 13.54
C ALA A 320 28.68 -8.15 14.42
N ALA A 321 27.97 -9.29 14.38
CA ALA A 321 28.25 -10.48 15.20
C ALA A 321 28.82 -11.66 14.39
N SER A 322 29.08 -11.47 13.10
CA SER A 322 29.76 -12.44 12.19
C SER A 322 31.06 -11.84 11.66
#